data_057d04be8756b80af0ac45543d0c8e64
#
_entry.id   057d04be8756b80af0ac45543d0c8e64
#
_cell.length_a   1.000
_cell.length_b   1.000
_cell.length_c   1.000
_cell.angle_alpha   90.00
_cell.angle_beta   90.00
_cell.angle_gamma   90.00
#
_symmetry.space_group_name_H-M   'P 1'
#
loop_
_entity.id
_entity.type
_entity.pdbx_description
1 polymer ?
#
loop_
_entity_poly.entity_id
_entity_poly.type
_entity_poly.pdbx_seq_one_letter_code
_entity_poly.pdbx_strand_id
1 'polypeptide(L)'
;MVLTQSRRPLVSTLFSACRRSISTLPNNSHIYVHKQSPSVNVLSFLPTSPPTGSLAIGVTSQIPPTPDSLRENQSFMKILQSVIREHATTDPEVIAQAQAYASTAGSSLGSGGVFFAQSHSKRSKRRTGYGGGGGTGGDGAGGASSQGGAGGAGRGGHIHVSDQRNPPDYGRVAWPEDIFGSLEVDGAGNFVGENGSYQESGTYRCITREGILGLSPYLREKLVARLKQLEAEKAGSS
;
A
#
# COMPACT_ATOMS: atom_id res chain seq x y z
N MET A 1 78.76 22.88 22.22
CA MET A 1 78.02 22.14 21.15
C MET A 1 76.63 21.86 21.66
N VAL A 2 75.67 22.72 21.29
CA VAL A 2 74.30 22.68 21.82
C VAL A 2 73.40 22.11 20.71
N LEU A 3 72.81 20.93 20.95
CA LEU A 3 71.90 20.26 20.06
C LEU A 3 70.46 20.82 20.26
N THR A 4 70.01 21.57 19.28
CA THR A 4 68.61 22.10 19.20
C THR A 4 67.70 21.01 18.64
N GLN A 5 66.82 20.43 19.50
CA GLN A 5 65.81 19.50 19.07
C GLN A 5 64.62 20.29 18.50
N SER A 6 64.36 20.16 17.21
CA SER A 6 63.18 20.67 16.51
C SER A 6 61.99 19.78 16.79
N ARG A 7 61.03 20.30 17.57
CA ARG A 7 59.70 19.66 17.75
C ARG A 7 58.81 19.98 16.57
N ARG A 8 58.43 18.97 15.77
CA ARG A 8 57.43 19.07 14.74
C ARG A 8 56.05 19.14 15.39
N PRO A 9 55.15 20.05 15.01
CA PRO A 9 53.77 20.05 15.51
C PRO A 9 52.99 18.88 14.88
N LEU A 10 52.38 18.07 15.74
CA LEU A 10 51.36 17.08 15.35
C LEU A 10 50.11 17.85 14.89
N VAL A 11 49.90 17.89 13.61
CA VAL A 11 48.63 18.36 13.03
C VAL A 11 47.59 17.26 13.27
N SER A 12 46.78 17.41 14.30
CA SER A 12 45.61 16.58 14.51
C SER A 12 44.55 17.00 13.48
N THR A 13 44.39 16.22 12.41
CA THR A 13 43.27 16.33 11.50
C THR A 13 42.00 15.90 12.24
N LEU A 14 41.27 16.90 12.74
CA LEU A 14 39.90 16.73 13.23
C LEU A 14 39.03 16.32 12.05
N PHE A 15 38.81 15.00 11.91
CA PHE A 15 37.74 14.49 11.08
C PHE A 15 36.42 14.94 11.67
N SER A 16 35.90 16.08 11.20
CA SER A 16 34.55 16.48 11.47
C SER A 16 33.64 15.42 10.90
N ALA A 17 33.16 14.52 11.75
CA ALA A 17 32.12 13.59 11.39
C ALA A 17 30.88 14.42 11.04
N CYS A 18 30.67 14.65 9.77
CA CYS A 18 29.48 15.31 9.26
C CYS A 18 28.27 14.43 9.68
N ARG A 19 27.62 14.79 10.80
CA ARG A 19 26.38 14.16 11.23
C ARG A 19 25.38 14.44 10.15
N ARG A 20 25.11 13.43 9.30
CA ARG A 20 24.04 13.51 8.30
C ARG A 20 22.75 13.70 9.06
N SER A 21 22.08 14.82 8.84
CA SER A 21 20.80 15.10 9.47
C SER A 21 19.76 14.16 8.88
N ILE A 22 19.14 13.37 9.74
CA ILE A 22 17.99 12.56 9.39
C ILE A 22 16.76 13.40 9.69
N SER A 23 15.90 13.59 8.73
CA SER A 23 14.59 14.23 8.88
C SER A 23 13.50 13.26 8.42
N THR A 24 12.25 13.58 8.70
CA THR A 24 11.10 12.86 8.17
C THR A 24 10.41 13.65 7.09
N LEU A 25 9.62 12.98 6.25
CA LEU A 25 8.80 13.66 5.24
C LEU A 25 7.71 14.51 5.91
N PRO A 26 7.44 15.73 5.42
CA PRO A 26 6.40 16.60 5.98
C PRO A 26 5.01 15.96 6.01
N ASN A 27 4.66 15.20 4.97
CA ASN A 27 3.34 14.57 4.81
C ASN A 27 3.29 13.13 5.33
N ASN A 28 4.43 12.52 5.70
CA ASN A 28 4.48 11.17 6.25
C ASN A 28 5.67 11.05 7.22
N SER A 29 5.39 11.23 8.51
CA SER A 29 6.40 11.19 9.57
C SER A 29 7.07 9.83 9.77
N HIS A 30 6.54 8.76 9.16
CA HIS A 30 7.09 7.41 9.24
C HIS A 30 8.19 7.15 8.22
N ILE A 31 8.37 8.04 7.25
CA ILE A 31 9.40 7.93 6.21
C ILE A 31 10.55 8.89 6.52
N TYR A 32 11.72 8.33 6.71
CA TYR A 32 12.96 9.05 6.95
C TYR A 32 13.60 9.51 5.65
N VAL A 33 14.14 10.72 5.67
CA VAL A 33 14.86 11.34 4.58
C VAL A 33 16.34 11.36 4.92
N HIS A 34 17.13 10.59 4.20
CA HIS A 34 18.58 10.53 4.36
C HIS A 34 19.24 11.34 3.23
N LYS A 35 19.72 12.54 3.55
CA LYS A 35 20.40 13.39 2.59
C LYS A 35 21.80 12.84 2.29
N GLN A 36 22.03 12.38 1.07
CA GLN A 36 23.34 11.91 0.63
C GLN A 36 24.16 12.99 -0.06
N SER A 37 23.51 13.83 -0.87
CA SER A 37 24.10 14.99 -1.54
C SER A 37 23.08 16.13 -1.66
N PRO A 38 23.45 17.31 -2.15
CA PRO A 38 22.50 18.43 -2.33
C PRO A 38 21.27 18.08 -3.19
N SER A 39 21.43 17.17 -4.15
CA SER A 39 20.38 16.78 -5.08
C SER A 39 19.96 15.30 -4.95
N VAL A 40 20.42 14.58 -3.91
CA VAL A 40 20.12 13.16 -3.74
C VAL A 40 19.67 12.88 -2.32
N ASN A 41 18.41 12.49 -2.17
CA ASN A 41 17.82 12.10 -0.90
C ASN A 41 17.32 10.65 -1.02
N VAL A 42 17.65 9.81 -0.05
CA VAL A 42 17.18 8.44 0.06
C VAL A 42 16.00 8.41 1.03
N LEU A 43 14.90 7.80 0.61
CA LEU A 43 13.71 7.62 1.43
C LEU A 43 13.69 6.21 2.02
N SER A 44 13.47 6.08 3.32
CA SER A 44 13.47 4.79 4.02
C SER A 44 12.48 4.77 5.18
N PHE A 45 11.96 3.59 5.52
CA PHE A 45 11.24 3.37 6.78
C PHE A 45 12.19 3.14 7.98
N LEU A 46 13.49 3.02 7.73
CA LEU A 46 14.49 2.82 8.78
C LEU A 46 15.27 4.11 9.07
N PRO A 47 15.49 4.44 10.35
CA PRO A 47 16.28 5.61 10.74
C PRO A 47 17.80 5.38 10.62
N THR A 48 18.25 4.18 10.27
CA THR A 48 19.65 3.77 10.25
C THR A 48 20.45 4.59 9.25
N SER A 49 21.58 5.13 9.67
CA SER A 49 22.50 5.92 8.84
C SER A 49 23.91 5.31 8.85
N PRO A 50 24.46 5.00 7.66
CA PRO A 50 23.93 5.21 6.31
C PRO A 50 22.76 4.27 5.98
N PRO A 51 21.79 4.70 5.14
CA PRO A 51 20.68 3.85 4.77
C PRO A 51 21.12 2.69 3.88
N THR A 52 20.58 1.50 4.13
CA THR A 52 20.81 0.33 3.28
C THR A 52 20.05 0.50 1.97
N GLY A 53 20.76 0.71 0.86
CA GLY A 53 20.17 1.06 -0.44
C GLY A 53 19.10 0.07 -0.93
N SER A 54 19.29 -1.25 -0.71
CA SER A 54 18.32 -2.28 -1.14
C SER A 54 17.03 -2.32 -0.29
N LEU A 55 17.03 -1.71 0.91
CA LEU A 55 15.88 -1.62 1.81
C LEU A 55 15.18 -0.25 1.75
N ALA A 56 15.78 0.70 1.03
CA ALA A 56 15.20 2.03 0.85
C ALA A 56 14.02 1.99 -0.12
N ILE A 57 13.02 2.84 0.10
CA ILE A 57 11.85 3.02 -0.78
C ILE A 57 12.33 3.45 -2.19
N GLY A 58 13.26 4.38 -2.22
CA GLY A 58 13.80 4.93 -3.46
C GLY A 58 14.69 6.13 -3.22
N VAL A 59 15.07 6.75 -4.31
CA VAL A 59 15.93 7.94 -4.34
C VAL A 59 15.19 9.07 -5.01
N THR A 60 15.20 10.26 -4.41
CA THR A 60 14.55 11.45 -4.96
C THR A 60 15.49 12.64 -5.04
N SER A 61 15.29 13.50 -6.04
CA SER A 61 16.06 14.73 -6.21
C SER A 61 15.49 15.90 -5.41
N GLN A 62 14.23 15.82 -4.97
CA GLN A 62 13.55 16.91 -4.24
C GLN A 62 12.69 16.40 -3.09
N ILE A 63 12.39 17.29 -2.15
CA ILE A 63 11.50 17.06 -1.01
C ILE A 63 10.46 18.19 -0.98
N PRO A 64 9.15 17.86 -0.95
CA PRO A 64 8.55 16.53 -1.04
C PRO A 64 8.80 15.86 -2.39
N PRO A 65 8.84 14.50 -2.43
CA PRO A 65 9.03 13.76 -3.68
C PRO A 65 7.81 13.90 -4.60
N THR A 66 8.04 13.80 -5.91
CA THR A 66 7.01 13.77 -6.95
C THR A 66 7.18 12.53 -7.81
N PRO A 67 6.17 12.10 -8.60
CA PRO A 67 6.29 10.98 -9.51
C PRO A 67 7.49 11.07 -10.46
N ASP A 68 7.85 12.29 -10.88
CA ASP A 68 8.98 12.51 -11.79
C ASP A 68 10.34 12.53 -11.07
N SER A 69 10.36 12.83 -9.76
CA SER A 69 11.60 12.96 -9.00
C SER A 69 12.02 11.70 -8.26
N LEU A 70 11.08 10.78 -7.96
CA LEU A 70 11.35 9.55 -7.24
C LEU A 70 11.69 8.41 -8.21
N ARG A 71 12.85 7.81 -8.00
CA ARG A 71 13.21 6.52 -8.60
C ARG A 71 12.92 5.42 -7.58
N GLU A 72 11.88 4.64 -7.86
CA GLU A 72 11.44 3.53 -7.00
C GLU A 72 12.47 2.40 -6.96
N ASN A 73 12.60 1.77 -5.81
CA ASN A 73 13.50 0.63 -5.62
C ASN A 73 12.73 -0.68 -5.76
N GLN A 74 13.01 -1.42 -6.82
CA GLN A 74 12.36 -2.71 -7.09
C GLN A 74 12.62 -3.77 -6.00
N SER A 75 13.76 -3.71 -5.31
CA SER A 75 14.02 -4.61 -4.17
C SER A 75 13.10 -4.33 -3.00
N PHE A 76 12.86 -3.05 -2.70
CA PHE A 76 11.89 -2.64 -1.70
C PHE A 76 10.46 -3.04 -2.08
N MET A 77 10.09 -2.86 -3.36
CA MET A 77 8.76 -3.26 -3.87
C MET A 77 8.49 -4.75 -3.65
N LYS A 78 9.47 -5.61 -3.91
CA LYS A 78 9.35 -7.05 -3.65
C LYS A 78 9.17 -7.36 -2.16
N ILE A 79 9.90 -6.66 -1.28
CA ILE A 79 9.75 -6.81 0.17
C ILE A 79 8.35 -6.35 0.61
N LEU A 80 7.91 -5.19 0.15
CA LEU A 80 6.58 -4.65 0.43
C LEU A 80 5.48 -5.64 0.04
N GLN A 81 5.53 -6.16 -1.19
CA GLN A 81 4.56 -7.12 -1.70
C GLN A 81 4.59 -8.45 -0.92
N SER A 82 5.77 -8.92 -0.51
CA SER A 82 5.88 -10.13 0.32
C SER A 82 5.23 -9.95 1.70
N VAL A 83 5.43 -8.79 2.33
CA VAL A 83 4.83 -8.47 3.63
C VAL A 83 3.31 -8.33 3.52
N ILE A 84 2.81 -7.69 2.47
CA ILE A 84 1.36 -7.55 2.27
C ILE A 84 0.74 -8.93 2.03
N ARG A 85 1.33 -9.77 1.18
CA ARG A 85 0.85 -11.15 0.92
C ARG A 85 0.75 -11.98 2.20
N GLU A 86 1.72 -11.83 3.09
CA GLU A 86 1.78 -12.61 4.34
C GLU A 86 0.81 -12.10 5.41
N HIS A 87 0.60 -10.80 5.47
CA HIS A 87 -0.07 -10.17 6.61
C HIS A 87 -1.41 -9.50 6.31
N ALA A 88 -1.80 -9.32 5.04
CA ALA A 88 -3.02 -8.60 4.69
C ALA A 88 -4.28 -9.26 5.27
N THR A 89 -4.35 -10.59 5.31
CA THR A 89 -5.49 -11.34 5.86
C THR A 89 -5.65 -11.20 7.38
N THR A 90 -4.63 -10.72 8.06
CA THR A 90 -4.64 -10.47 9.51
C THR A 90 -4.71 -8.98 9.86
N ASP A 91 -4.72 -8.10 8.86
CA ASP A 91 -4.91 -6.67 9.04
C ASP A 91 -6.37 -6.38 9.45
N PRO A 92 -6.61 -5.71 10.59
CA PRO A 92 -7.96 -5.36 11.05
C PRO A 92 -8.78 -4.57 10.03
N GLU A 93 -8.14 -3.69 9.24
CA GLU A 93 -8.82 -2.89 8.22
C GLU A 93 -9.26 -3.75 7.04
N VAL A 94 -8.42 -4.69 6.60
CA VAL A 94 -8.73 -5.62 5.53
C VAL A 94 -9.81 -6.62 5.97
N ILE A 95 -9.76 -7.10 7.22
CA ILE A 95 -10.81 -7.95 7.82
C ILE A 95 -12.15 -7.21 7.85
N ALA A 96 -12.15 -5.94 8.30
CA ALA A 96 -13.38 -5.13 8.33
C ALA A 96 -13.95 -4.93 6.91
N GLN A 97 -13.09 -4.74 5.91
CA GLN A 97 -13.50 -4.64 4.51
C GLN A 97 -14.11 -5.95 4.00
N ALA A 98 -13.52 -7.11 4.35
CA ALA A 98 -14.04 -8.42 3.97
C ALA A 98 -15.43 -8.67 4.59
N GLN A 99 -15.62 -8.31 5.86
CA GLN A 99 -16.92 -8.41 6.55
C GLN A 99 -17.96 -7.45 5.95
N ALA A 100 -17.56 -6.22 5.62
CA ALA A 100 -18.42 -5.26 4.95
C ALA A 100 -18.84 -5.75 3.55
N TYR A 101 -17.94 -6.40 2.82
CA TYR A 101 -18.23 -7.03 1.53
C TYR A 101 -19.26 -8.15 1.67
N ALA A 102 -19.15 -9.02 2.66
CA ALA A 102 -20.08 -10.12 2.91
C ALA A 102 -21.45 -9.65 3.45
N SER A 103 -21.53 -8.43 4.00
CA SER A 103 -22.78 -7.95 4.62
C SER A 103 -23.87 -7.74 3.56
N THR A 104 -25.09 -8.18 3.88
CA THR A 104 -26.26 -7.95 3.04
C THR A 104 -26.69 -6.47 3.02
N ALA A 105 -26.31 -5.68 4.03
CA ALA A 105 -26.60 -4.26 4.09
C ALA A 105 -25.90 -3.46 2.99
N GLY A 106 -24.67 -3.85 2.58
CA GLY A 106 -23.96 -3.23 1.50
C GLY A 106 -24.63 -3.42 0.14
N SER A 107 -25.27 -4.55 -0.10
CA SER A 107 -25.96 -4.84 -1.37
C SER A 107 -27.22 -4.00 -1.59
N SER A 108 -27.89 -3.58 -0.51
CA SER A 108 -29.10 -2.76 -0.61
C SER A 108 -28.82 -1.28 -0.81
N LEU A 109 -27.68 -0.78 -0.33
CA LEU A 109 -27.26 0.61 -0.50
C LEU A 109 -26.68 0.91 -1.89
N GLY A 110 -26.02 -0.09 -2.50
CA GLY A 110 -25.41 0.07 -3.85
C GLY A 110 -26.40 -0.03 -5.01
N SER A 111 -27.59 -0.57 -4.76
CA SER A 111 -28.62 -0.80 -5.81
C SER A 111 -29.67 0.30 -5.91
N GLY A 112 -29.37 1.58 -5.55
CA GLY A 112 -30.29 2.71 -5.79
C GLY A 112 -31.72 2.48 -5.27
N GLY A 113 -31.82 1.92 -4.18
CA GLY A 113 -32.77 1.72 -3.26
C GLY A 113 -34.20 1.62 -3.34
N VAL A 114 -34.98 0.98 -3.83
CA VAL A 114 -36.39 0.85 -3.44
C VAL A 114 -36.55 -0.48 -2.71
N PHE A 115 -36.84 -0.42 -1.42
CA PHE A 115 -37.31 -1.57 -0.66
C PHE A 115 -38.63 -2.05 -1.23
N PHE A 116 -38.60 -2.93 -2.20
CA PHE A 116 -39.75 -3.79 -2.47
C PHE A 116 -39.56 -5.06 -1.64
N ALA A 117 -40.26 -5.11 -0.51
CA ALA A 117 -40.57 -6.37 0.13
C ALA A 117 -41.19 -7.26 -0.94
N GLN A 118 -40.44 -8.26 -1.39
CA GLN A 118 -40.90 -9.23 -2.38
C GLN A 118 -41.91 -10.12 -1.66
N SER A 119 -43.16 -9.68 -1.67
CA SER A 119 -44.29 -10.56 -1.36
C SER A 119 -44.29 -11.68 -2.40
N HIS A 120 -44.17 -12.92 -1.92
CA HIS A 120 -44.34 -14.09 -2.73
C HIS A 120 -45.72 -14.06 -3.38
N SER A 121 -45.80 -13.57 -4.63
CA SER A 121 -46.95 -13.78 -5.51
C SER A 121 -46.60 -14.85 -6.49
N LYS A 122 -47.27 -16.00 -6.31
CA LYS A 122 -47.30 -17.11 -7.27
C LYS A 122 -47.90 -16.64 -8.61
N ARG A 123 -47.22 -16.99 -9.69
CA ARG A 123 -47.76 -17.34 -10.98
C ARG A 123 -48.44 -16.26 -11.82
N SER A 124 -47.81 -15.88 -12.93
CA SER A 124 -48.51 -15.87 -14.21
C SER A 124 -47.54 -15.91 -15.38
N LYS A 125 -47.64 -16.95 -16.20
CA LYS A 125 -47.14 -16.98 -17.59
C LYS A 125 -47.96 -16.01 -18.43
N ARG A 126 -47.31 -15.05 -19.12
CA ARG A 126 -47.74 -14.49 -20.44
C ARG A 126 -46.62 -13.60 -20.98
N ARG A 127 -46.00 -14.05 -22.01
CA ARG A 127 -45.91 -13.66 -23.43
C ARG A 127 -45.75 -12.17 -23.73
N THR A 128 -44.58 -11.93 -24.42
CA THR A 128 -44.35 -10.93 -25.45
C THR A 128 -44.76 -9.48 -25.22
N GLY A 129 -43.73 -8.63 -25.18
CA GLY A 129 -43.85 -7.19 -25.32
C GLY A 129 -42.49 -6.60 -25.61
N TYR A 130 -42.27 -6.24 -26.86
CA TYR A 130 -41.21 -5.39 -27.35
C TYR A 130 -41.20 -4.08 -26.54
N GLY A 131 -40.04 -3.69 -25.97
CA GLY A 131 -39.93 -2.40 -25.30
C GLY A 131 -38.50 -2.20 -24.82
N GLY A 132 -37.70 -1.43 -25.54
CA GLY A 132 -36.35 -1.07 -25.24
C GLY A 132 -36.25 -0.29 -23.93
N GLY A 133 -35.36 -0.73 -23.07
CA GLY A 133 -34.85 -0.03 -21.93
C GLY A 133 -33.42 -0.43 -21.80
N GLY A 134 -32.51 0.45 -22.21
CA GLY A 134 -31.06 0.22 -22.18
C GLY A 134 -30.55 0.02 -20.78
N GLY A 135 -30.48 -1.21 -20.35
CA GLY A 135 -29.63 -1.63 -19.27
C GLY A 135 -28.24 -1.85 -19.84
N THR A 136 -27.40 -0.86 -19.83
CA THR A 136 -25.98 -1.01 -20.07
C THR A 136 -25.34 -1.73 -18.87
N GLY A 137 -25.70 -2.98 -18.70
CA GLY A 137 -24.96 -3.93 -17.88
C GLY A 137 -23.89 -4.55 -18.77
N GLY A 138 -22.87 -3.80 -19.10
CA GLY A 138 -21.69 -4.34 -19.74
C GLY A 138 -20.96 -5.27 -18.80
N ASP A 139 -20.95 -6.57 -19.13
CA ASP A 139 -20.33 -7.65 -18.36
C ASP A 139 -18.80 -7.53 -18.21
N GLY A 140 -18.20 -6.44 -18.66
CA GLY A 140 -16.75 -6.22 -18.60
C GLY A 140 -16.25 -5.14 -17.64
N ALA A 141 -17.09 -4.15 -17.29
CA ALA A 141 -16.67 -3.06 -16.39
C ALA A 141 -17.30 -3.16 -15.00
N GLY A 142 -18.31 -4.01 -14.82
CA GLY A 142 -19.06 -4.13 -13.59
C GLY A 142 -18.33 -4.87 -12.47
N GLY A 143 -17.36 -5.69 -12.81
CA GLY A 143 -16.63 -6.49 -11.81
C GLY A 143 -15.84 -5.64 -10.82
N ALA A 144 -15.13 -4.62 -11.30
CA ALA A 144 -14.29 -3.79 -10.44
C ALA A 144 -15.11 -2.83 -9.56
N SER A 145 -16.22 -2.27 -10.08
CA SER A 145 -17.05 -1.35 -9.31
C SER A 145 -17.95 -2.02 -8.29
N SER A 146 -18.32 -3.30 -8.49
CA SER A 146 -19.10 -4.08 -7.53
C SER A 146 -18.27 -4.54 -6.33
N GLN A 147 -16.93 -4.53 -6.42
CA GLN A 147 -16.03 -4.96 -5.35
C GLN A 147 -15.76 -3.88 -4.31
N GLY A 148 -16.08 -2.63 -4.60
CA GLY A 148 -15.74 -1.49 -3.76
C GLY A 148 -16.74 -1.13 -2.66
N GLY A 149 -17.55 -2.06 -2.16
CA GLY A 149 -18.43 -1.77 -1.01
C GLY A 149 -19.92 -2.08 -1.20
N ALA A 150 -20.32 -2.59 -2.36
CA ALA A 150 -21.70 -2.99 -2.60
C ALA A 150 -22.11 -4.28 -1.88
N GLY A 151 -21.17 -4.94 -1.15
CA GLY A 151 -21.38 -6.22 -0.50
C GLY A 151 -21.60 -7.37 -1.49
N GLY A 152 -21.03 -8.53 -1.21
CA GLY A 152 -21.17 -9.73 -2.04
C GLY A 152 -22.54 -10.39 -1.99
N ALA A 153 -23.46 -9.89 -1.13
CA ALA A 153 -24.80 -10.45 -0.92
C ALA A 153 -24.77 -11.98 -0.76
N GLY A 154 -23.82 -12.50 -0.02
CA GLY A 154 -23.61 -13.93 0.19
C GLY A 154 -22.87 -14.63 -0.95
N ARG A 155 -22.33 -13.89 -1.92
CA ARG A 155 -21.45 -14.42 -2.97
C ARG A 155 -20.00 -14.17 -2.64
N GLY A 156 -19.12 -15.11 -2.95
CA GLY A 156 -17.68 -14.90 -2.91
C GLY A 156 -17.21 -13.90 -3.98
N GLY A 157 -16.02 -13.35 -3.78
CA GLY A 157 -15.41 -12.41 -4.73
C GLY A 157 -14.05 -11.94 -4.27
N HIS A 158 -13.64 -10.75 -4.71
CA HIS A 158 -12.34 -10.19 -4.37
C HIS A 158 -12.51 -8.83 -3.69
N ILE A 159 -11.66 -8.58 -2.70
CA ILE A 159 -11.47 -7.26 -2.10
C ILE A 159 -10.07 -6.75 -2.44
N HIS A 160 -9.90 -5.44 -2.44
CA HIS A 160 -8.61 -4.82 -2.74
C HIS A 160 -7.93 -4.31 -1.48
N VAL A 161 -6.65 -4.64 -1.34
CA VAL A 161 -5.78 -4.02 -0.33
C VAL A 161 -5.25 -2.74 -0.93
N SER A 162 -5.74 -1.60 -0.42
CA SER A 162 -5.47 -0.29 -0.99
C SER A 162 -4.52 0.55 -0.13
N ASP A 163 -3.79 1.43 -0.79
CA ASP A 163 -2.93 2.43 -0.18
C ASP A 163 -3.78 3.50 0.53
N GLN A 164 -3.37 3.87 1.74
CA GLN A 164 -4.12 4.82 2.57
C GLN A 164 -3.81 6.29 2.28
N ARG A 165 -2.92 6.59 1.32
CA ARG A 165 -2.67 7.98 0.91
C ARG A 165 -3.88 8.65 0.29
N ASN A 166 -4.74 7.86 -0.35
CA ASN A 166 -6.00 8.31 -0.98
C ASN A 166 -7.07 7.21 -0.83
N PRO A 167 -7.67 7.08 0.37
CA PRO A 167 -8.68 6.07 0.59
C PRO A 167 -9.90 6.32 -0.29
N PRO A 168 -10.46 5.30 -0.94
CA PRO A 168 -11.63 5.46 -1.79
C PRO A 168 -12.87 5.86 -0.97
N ASP A 169 -13.75 6.65 -1.58
CA ASP A 169 -15.08 6.91 -1.04
C ASP A 169 -15.85 5.61 -0.82
N TYR A 170 -16.80 5.63 0.12
CA TYR A 170 -17.64 4.47 0.39
C TYR A 170 -18.34 3.98 -0.88
N GLY A 171 -18.23 2.68 -1.16
CA GLY A 171 -18.81 2.05 -2.35
C GLY A 171 -18.01 2.25 -3.63
N ARG A 172 -16.83 2.85 -3.57
CA ARG A 172 -15.91 3.00 -4.70
C ARG A 172 -14.69 2.09 -4.57
N VAL A 173 -14.06 1.83 -5.69
CA VAL A 173 -12.77 1.14 -5.78
C VAL A 173 -11.67 2.19 -5.81
N ALA A 174 -10.55 1.94 -5.14
CA ALA A 174 -9.36 2.77 -5.23
C ALA A 174 -8.83 2.82 -6.67
N TRP A 175 -8.06 3.85 -6.98
CA TRP A 175 -7.39 3.92 -8.28
C TRP A 175 -6.43 2.74 -8.46
N PRO A 176 -6.23 2.22 -9.67
CA PRO A 176 -5.35 1.07 -9.90
C PRO A 176 -3.92 1.26 -9.38
N GLU A 177 -3.42 2.49 -9.41
CA GLU A 177 -2.11 2.86 -8.89
C GLU A 177 -2.03 2.90 -7.36
N ASP A 178 -3.18 2.89 -6.67
CA ASP A 178 -3.29 2.85 -5.21
C ASP A 178 -3.66 1.46 -4.68
N ILE A 179 -3.78 0.45 -5.53
CA ILE A 179 -4.11 -0.92 -5.15
C ILE A 179 -2.82 -1.75 -5.06
N PHE A 180 -2.47 -2.24 -3.87
CA PHE A 180 -1.36 -3.17 -3.67
C PHE A 180 -1.62 -4.53 -4.30
N GLY A 181 -2.82 -5.03 -4.13
CA GLY A 181 -3.25 -6.33 -4.63
C GLY A 181 -4.67 -6.67 -4.21
N SER A 182 -5.11 -7.87 -4.54
CA SER A 182 -6.46 -8.36 -4.29
C SER A 182 -6.44 -9.65 -3.50
N LEU A 183 -7.44 -9.83 -2.64
CA LEU A 183 -7.67 -11.02 -1.83
C LEU A 183 -9.02 -11.62 -2.19
N GLU A 184 -9.08 -12.94 -2.27
CA GLU A 184 -10.31 -13.67 -2.49
C GLU A 184 -11.04 -13.89 -1.15
N VAL A 185 -12.34 -13.63 -1.13
CA VAL A 185 -13.22 -13.82 0.03
C VAL A 185 -14.44 -14.64 -0.36
N ASP A 186 -14.91 -15.46 0.58
CA ASP A 186 -16.16 -16.20 0.43
C ASP A 186 -17.39 -15.31 0.71
N GLY A 187 -18.59 -15.90 0.56
CA GLY A 187 -19.83 -15.17 0.83
C GLY A 187 -20.06 -14.81 2.30
N ALA A 188 -19.28 -15.35 3.22
CA ALA A 188 -19.32 -15.05 4.64
C ALA A 188 -18.24 -14.04 5.07
N GLY A 189 -17.37 -13.61 4.13
CA GLY A 189 -16.30 -12.67 4.39
C GLY A 189 -15.03 -13.30 4.94
N ASN A 190 -14.88 -14.61 4.82
CA ASN A 190 -13.63 -15.28 5.17
C ASN A 190 -12.70 -15.31 3.96
N PHE A 191 -11.41 -15.23 4.22
CA PHE A 191 -10.41 -15.33 3.17
C PHE A 191 -10.29 -16.76 2.64
N VAL A 192 -10.24 -16.91 1.32
CA VAL A 192 -10.16 -18.20 0.63
C VAL A 192 -8.71 -18.57 0.37
N GLY A 193 -8.37 -19.85 0.59
CA GLY A 193 -7.03 -20.36 0.33
C GLY A 193 -5.95 -19.84 1.28
N GLU A 194 -4.71 -20.10 0.92
CA GLU A 194 -3.58 -19.61 1.68
C GLU A 194 -3.43 -18.10 1.48
N ASN A 195 -3.36 -17.35 2.57
CA ASN A 195 -3.24 -15.88 2.56
C ASN A 195 -4.29 -15.17 1.68
N GLY A 196 -5.51 -15.70 1.60
CA GLY A 196 -6.59 -15.10 0.81
C GLY A 196 -6.36 -15.15 -0.70
N SER A 197 -5.61 -16.13 -1.22
CA SER A 197 -5.24 -16.21 -2.65
C SER A 197 -4.67 -14.89 -3.18
N TYR A 198 -3.82 -14.22 -2.41
CA TYR A 198 -3.33 -12.86 -2.71
C TYR A 198 -2.73 -12.75 -4.11
N GLN A 199 -3.24 -11.79 -4.88
CA GLN A 199 -2.77 -11.43 -6.21
C GLN A 199 -2.21 -10.01 -6.20
N GLU A 200 -0.92 -9.88 -6.51
CA GLU A 200 -0.23 -8.59 -6.60
C GLU A 200 -0.76 -7.75 -7.75
N SER A 201 -0.94 -6.45 -7.51
CA SER A 201 -1.29 -5.49 -8.56
C SER A 201 -0.06 -5.06 -9.33
N GLY A 202 -0.06 -5.27 -10.65
CA GLY A 202 1.01 -4.80 -11.54
C GLY A 202 1.01 -3.30 -11.79
N THR A 203 -0.01 -2.58 -11.34
CA THR A 203 -0.20 -1.13 -11.59
C THR A 203 0.17 -0.26 -10.38
N TYR A 204 0.41 -0.86 -9.22
CA TYR A 204 0.75 -0.11 -8.00
C TYR A 204 2.02 0.74 -8.18
N ARG A 205 2.00 1.95 -7.61
CA ARG A 205 3.14 2.88 -7.58
C ARG A 205 3.39 3.39 -6.17
N CYS A 206 4.66 3.46 -5.75
CA CYS A 206 5.02 4.03 -4.46
C CYS A 206 4.67 5.52 -4.33
N ILE A 207 4.58 6.23 -5.44
CA ILE A 207 4.27 7.66 -5.46
C ILE A 207 3.30 7.97 -6.59
N THR A 208 2.30 8.80 -6.27
CA THR A 208 1.34 9.36 -7.21
C THR A 208 1.21 10.87 -6.98
N ARG A 209 0.28 11.52 -7.64
CA ARG A 209 -0.05 12.93 -7.39
C ARG A 209 -0.63 13.15 -5.99
N GLU A 210 -1.27 12.13 -5.43
CA GLU A 210 -1.86 12.13 -4.09
C GLU A 210 -0.81 11.98 -2.97
N GLY A 211 0.42 11.60 -3.33
CA GLY A 211 1.54 11.52 -2.39
C GLY A 211 2.29 10.19 -2.44
N ILE A 212 3.12 10.00 -1.42
CA ILE A 212 3.91 8.79 -1.23
C ILE A 212 3.10 7.75 -0.47
N LEU A 213 3.48 6.48 -0.66
CA LEU A 213 2.82 5.30 -0.10
C LEU A 213 2.40 5.48 1.37
N GLY A 214 1.15 5.11 1.67
CA GLY A 214 0.55 5.06 2.99
C GLY A 214 0.09 3.63 3.32
N LEU A 215 0.58 3.09 4.41
CA LEU A 215 0.20 1.75 4.89
C LEU A 215 -0.69 1.87 6.13
N SER A 216 -1.56 0.89 6.33
CA SER A 216 -2.25 0.72 7.61
C SER A 216 -1.22 0.66 8.74
N PRO A 217 -1.58 1.05 9.97
CA PRO A 217 -0.69 0.95 11.11
C PRO A 217 -0.12 -0.47 11.28
N TYR A 218 -0.96 -1.47 11.06
CA TYR A 218 -0.58 -2.88 11.16
C TYR A 218 0.44 -3.30 10.10
N LEU A 219 0.16 -3.08 8.80
CA LEU A 219 1.07 -3.43 7.72
C LEU A 219 2.39 -2.65 7.79
N ARG A 220 2.33 -1.40 8.23
CA ARG A 220 3.55 -0.59 8.45
C ARG A 220 4.43 -1.20 9.54
N GLU A 221 3.85 -1.62 10.66
CA GLU A 221 4.59 -2.29 11.73
C GLU A 221 5.27 -3.57 11.21
N LYS A 222 4.54 -4.41 10.49
CA LYS A 222 5.07 -5.65 9.89
C LYS A 222 6.19 -5.36 8.88
N LEU A 223 6.01 -4.36 8.03
CA LEU A 223 7.04 -3.95 7.06
C LEU A 223 8.31 -3.47 7.77
N VAL A 224 8.18 -2.60 8.77
CA VAL A 224 9.33 -2.09 9.53
C VAL A 224 10.05 -3.22 10.26
N ALA A 225 9.31 -4.17 10.85
CA ALA A 225 9.90 -5.35 11.50
C ALA A 225 10.70 -6.20 10.50
N ARG A 226 10.13 -6.46 9.32
CA ARG A 226 10.81 -7.22 8.25
C ARG A 226 12.05 -6.50 7.73
N LEU A 227 11.97 -5.20 7.52
CA LEU A 227 13.12 -4.39 7.08
C LEU A 227 14.27 -4.40 8.11
N LYS A 228 13.96 -4.30 9.42
CA LYS A 228 14.96 -4.41 10.50
C LYS A 228 15.62 -5.78 10.53
N GLN A 229 14.85 -6.85 10.35
CA GLN A 229 15.38 -8.20 10.26
C GLN A 229 16.37 -8.33 9.10
N LEU A 230 15.97 -7.90 7.89
CA LEU A 230 16.84 -7.95 6.71
C LEU A 230 18.09 -7.07 6.84
N GLU A 231 17.99 -5.97 7.58
CA GLU A 231 19.15 -5.12 7.88
C GLU A 231 20.14 -5.84 8.81
N ALA A 232 19.63 -6.51 9.85
CA ALA A 232 20.46 -7.30 10.77
C ALA A 232 21.12 -8.51 10.08
N GLU A 233 20.41 -9.21 9.19
CA GLU A 233 20.94 -10.32 8.40
C GLU A 233 22.12 -9.85 7.51
N LYS A 234 22.03 -8.67 6.90
CA LYS A 234 23.10 -8.09 6.08
C LYS A 234 24.30 -7.65 6.92
N ALA A 235 24.06 -7.08 8.10
CA ALA A 235 25.14 -6.68 9.00
C ALA A 235 25.94 -7.89 9.53
N GLY A 236 25.29 -9.05 9.70
CA GLY A 236 25.93 -10.29 10.12
C GLY A 236 26.68 -11.04 9.01
N SER A 237 26.42 -10.70 7.73
CA SER A 237 27.04 -11.34 6.57
C SER A 237 28.19 -10.53 5.95
N SER A 238 28.49 -9.36 6.50
CA SER A 238 29.60 -8.46 6.10
C SER A 238 30.75 -8.55 7.05
#